data_e09ecf00642bcd116ebed5e7bd146acf
#
_entry.id   e09ecf00642bcd116ebed5e7bd146acf
#
_cell.length_a   1.000
_cell.length_b   1.000
_cell.length_c   1.000
_cell.angle_alpha   90.00
_cell.angle_beta   90.00
_cell.angle_gamma   90.00
#
_symmetry.space_group_name_H-M   'P 1'
#
loop_
_entity.id
_entity.type
_entity.pdbx_description
1 polymer ?
#
loop_
_entity_poly.entity_id
_entity_poly.type
_entity_poly.pdbx_seq_one_letter_code
_entity_poly.pdbx_strand_id
1 'polypeptide(L)'
;MVTAVRQNPGIITWLKQLRVHQYVKNSLVFLPVVTSHQFTYRAISFALIACAAFSLCASAVYMVNDLLDIEADRQHPKKKYRPLASGAIKPLHGKIAVPVLLALGFASAAVVSSEFCLVLLAYLALTTAYSISFKRKMLVDVVVLAMLYTIRVIAGAIAISVPLSAWLLAFSMFMFLSLALMKRYSELALRIDHNLPDPSNRNYKLDDLAIVGCLAVSSGFNAVTIFALYINSSAVEQLYARPEVLWLVCPVLTYWIGRAMILAHRRMMNEDPIVFAIKDRVSLITGALIAALVLLAMSKK
;
A
#
# COMPACT_ATOMS: atom_id res chain seq x y z
N MET A 1 -37.55 26.19 -5.58
CA MET A 1 -36.49 26.69 -4.71
C MET A 1 -36.35 25.74 -3.52
N VAL A 2 -35.49 24.71 -3.61
CA VAL A 2 -35.28 23.77 -2.51
C VAL A 2 -34.17 24.37 -1.66
N THR A 3 -34.55 24.84 -0.46
CA THR A 3 -33.60 25.31 0.54
C THR A 3 -32.67 24.18 0.94
N ALA A 4 -31.42 24.22 0.43
CA ALA A 4 -30.37 23.33 0.85
C ALA A 4 -30.11 23.58 2.35
N VAL A 5 -30.54 22.65 3.18
CA VAL A 5 -30.23 22.62 4.61
C VAL A 5 -28.68 22.58 4.70
N ARG A 6 -28.12 23.67 5.21
CA ARG A 6 -26.67 23.82 5.53
C ARG A 6 -26.39 22.90 6.72
N GLN A 7 -26.21 21.60 6.48
CA GLN A 7 -25.63 20.73 7.47
C GLN A 7 -24.10 20.86 7.38
N ASN A 8 -23.46 21.23 8.48
CA ASN A 8 -22.01 21.10 8.60
C ASN A 8 -21.65 19.64 8.31
N PRO A 9 -20.62 19.37 7.50
CA PRO A 9 -20.24 18.01 7.18
C PRO A 9 -19.91 17.26 8.46
N GLY A 10 -20.68 16.23 8.77
CA GLY A 10 -20.46 15.39 9.95
C GLY A 10 -19.10 14.68 9.90
N ILE A 11 -18.65 14.20 11.05
CA ILE A 11 -17.35 13.52 11.21
C ILE A 11 -17.17 12.36 10.21
N ILE A 12 -18.23 11.59 9.95
CA ILE A 12 -18.24 10.47 8.99
C ILE A 12 -17.91 10.95 7.56
N THR A 13 -18.42 12.13 7.17
CA THR A 13 -18.16 12.71 5.85
C THR A 13 -16.69 13.08 5.70
N TRP A 14 -16.08 13.64 6.75
CA TRP A 14 -14.64 13.92 6.78
C TRP A 14 -13.79 12.65 6.77
N LEU A 15 -14.12 11.61 7.53
CA LEU A 15 -13.41 10.32 7.52
C LEU A 15 -13.46 9.67 6.13
N LYS A 16 -14.59 9.79 5.41
CA LYS A 16 -14.68 9.33 4.01
C LYS A 16 -13.78 10.15 3.08
N GLN A 17 -13.74 11.47 3.24
CA GLN A 17 -12.90 12.35 2.41
C GLN A 17 -11.41 12.12 2.66
N LEU A 18 -11.00 11.95 3.91
CA LEU A 18 -9.63 11.61 4.29
C LEU A 18 -9.22 10.18 3.88
N ARG A 19 -10.18 9.37 3.43
CA ARG A 19 -9.98 7.97 3.02
C ARG A 19 -9.28 7.13 4.11
N VAL A 20 -9.74 7.26 5.36
CA VAL A 20 -9.15 6.56 6.52
C VAL A 20 -9.03 5.04 6.29
N HIS A 21 -9.95 4.43 5.52
CA HIS A 21 -9.86 3.02 5.11
C HIS A 21 -8.59 2.67 4.31
N GLN A 22 -7.90 3.67 3.73
CA GLN A 22 -6.63 3.48 3.02
C GLN A 22 -5.41 3.53 3.97
N TYR A 23 -5.58 3.94 5.22
CA TYR A 23 -4.49 4.03 6.20
C TYR A 23 -3.88 2.67 6.53
N VAL A 24 -4.63 1.59 6.30
CA VAL A 24 -4.13 0.23 6.39
C VAL A 24 -2.84 0.00 5.60
N LYS A 25 -2.64 0.72 4.49
CA LYS A 25 -1.41 0.65 3.70
C LYS A 25 -0.21 1.24 4.43
N ASN A 26 -0.45 2.17 5.35
CA ASN A 26 0.61 2.82 6.12
C ASN A 26 1.07 1.94 7.30
N SER A 27 0.36 0.84 7.62
CA SER A 27 0.84 -0.16 8.58
C SER A 27 2.15 -0.82 8.15
N LEU A 28 2.52 -0.75 6.86
CA LEU A 28 3.82 -1.21 6.36
C LEU A 28 5.02 -0.49 7.01
N VAL A 29 4.82 0.68 7.62
CA VAL A 29 5.81 1.37 8.45
C VAL A 29 6.21 0.53 9.67
N PHE A 30 5.35 -0.39 10.15
CA PHE A 30 5.65 -1.28 11.27
C PHE A 30 6.47 -2.52 10.87
N LEU A 31 6.61 -2.79 9.56
CA LEU A 31 7.32 -3.99 9.11
C LEU A 31 8.77 -4.05 9.63
N PRO A 32 9.57 -2.96 9.62
CA PRO A 32 10.90 -2.96 10.21
C PRO A 32 10.92 -3.22 11.72
N VAL A 33 9.90 -2.80 12.49
CA VAL A 33 9.79 -3.11 13.94
C VAL A 33 9.74 -4.63 14.15
N VAL A 34 8.94 -5.30 13.32
CA VAL A 34 8.78 -6.77 13.40
C VAL A 34 10.04 -7.48 12.91
N THR A 35 10.59 -7.07 11.76
CA THR A 35 11.72 -7.78 11.12
C THR A 35 13.07 -7.52 11.80
N SER A 36 13.22 -6.43 12.55
CA SER A 36 14.41 -6.15 13.37
C SER A 36 14.26 -6.55 14.85
N HIS A 37 13.11 -7.14 15.22
CA HIS A 37 12.78 -7.57 16.59
C HIS A 37 12.85 -6.42 17.62
N GLN A 38 12.65 -5.16 17.20
CA GLN A 38 12.73 -4.01 18.09
C GLN A 38 11.35 -3.63 18.66
N PHE A 39 10.86 -4.42 19.59
CA PHE A 39 9.56 -4.19 20.27
C PHE A 39 9.68 -3.26 21.49
N THR A 40 10.55 -2.26 21.43
CA THR A 40 10.67 -1.26 22.51
C THR A 40 9.54 -0.24 22.44
N TYR A 41 9.17 0.35 23.57
CA TYR A 41 8.18 1.44 23.62
C TYR A 41 8.55 2.58 22.68
N ARG A 42 9.84 2.95 22.63
CA ARG A 42 10.36 4.01 21.74
C ARG A 42 10.14 3.67 20.27
N ALA A 43 10.53 2.46 19.83
CA ALA A 43 10.37 2.05 18.44
C ALA A 43 8.89 2.03 18.02
N ILE A 44 8.02 1.49 18.86
CA ILE A 44 6.57 1.45 18.59
C ILE A 44 6.00 2.86 18.51
N SER A 45 6.37 3.77 19.43
CA SER A 45 5.90 5.17 19.41
C SER A 45 6.34 5.91 18.16
N PHE A 46 7.60 5.78 17.74
CA PHE A 46 8.07 6.41 16.51
C PHE A 46 7.41 5.81 15.25
N ALA A 47 7.19 4.50 15.20
CA ALA A 47 6.44 3.87 14.11
C ALA A 47 4.98 4.35 14.05
N LEU A 48 4.33 4.59 15.19
CA LEU A 48 2.98 5.17 15.26
C LEU A 48 2.96 6.61 14.73
N ILE A 49 3.92 7.46 15.16
CA ILE A 49 4.04 8.83 14.67
C ILE A 49 4.30 8.83 13.16
N ALA A 50 5.21 7.98 12.68
CA ALA A 50 5.50 7.81 11.27
C ALA A 50 4.26 7.37 10.45
N CYS A 51 3.50 6.41 10.95
CA CYS A 51 2.24 5.97 10.34
C CYS A 51 1.21 7.11 10.28
N ALA A 52 1.10 7.92 11.34
CA ALA A 52 0.23 9.09 11.37
C ALA A 52 0.67 10.15 10.35
N ALA A 53 1.98 10.47 10.27
CA ALA A 53 2.54 11.42 9.31
C ALA A 53 2.24 11.01 7.86
N PHE A 54 2.47 9.73 7.51
CA PHE A 54 2.10 9.19 6.19
C PHE A 54 0.60 9.28 5.92
N SER A 55 -0.24 9.02 6.93
CA SER A 55 -1.69 9.04 6.79
C SER A 55 -2.21 10.46 6.51
N LEU A 56 -1.67 11.46 7.21
CA LEU A 56 -1.98 12.87 7.00
C LEU A 56 -1.56 13.33 5.59
N CYS A 57 -0.34 13.03 5.19
CA CYS A 57 0.17 13.38 3.86
C CYS A 57 -0.57 12.65 2.74
N ALA A 58 -0.89 11.37 2.90
CA ALA A 58 -1.70 10.63 1.93
C ALA A 58 -3.10 11.22 1.77
N SER A 59 -3.74 11.62 2.89
CA SER A 59 -5.04 12.29 2.85
C SER A 59 -4.99 13.63 2.14
N ALA A 60 -3.92 14.41 2.33
CA ALA A 60 -3.71 15.67 1.60
C ALA A 60 -3.64 15.42 0.09
N VAL A 61 -2.88 14.41 -0.36
CA VAL A 61 -2.76 14.05 -1.78
C VAL A 61 -4.10 13.59 -2.35
N TYR A 62 -4.85 12.74 -1.64
CA TYR A 62 -6.19 12.33 -2.08
C TYR A 62 -7.13 13.52 -2.20
N MET A 63 -7.06 14.46 -1.26
CA MET A 63 -7.89 15.65 -1.28
C MET A 63 -7.54 16.58 -2.43
N VAL A 64 -6.24 16.76 -2.75
CA VAL A 64 -5.80 17.50 -3.94
C VAL A 64 -6.35 16.85 -5.21
N ASN A 65 -6.21 15.53 -5.35
CA ASN A 65 -6.74 14.82 -6.51
C ASN A 65 -8.27 14.98 -6.63
N ASP A 66 -9.01 14.84 -5.53
CA ASP A 66 -10.47 15.00 -5.53
C ASP A 66 -10.88 16.47 -5.82
N LEU A 67 -10.07 17.47 -5.42
CA LEU A 67 -10.30 18.89 -5.77
C LEU A 67 -10.07 19.17 -7.26
N LEU A 68 -9.06 18.56 -7.86
CA LEU A 68 -8.77 18.71 -9.30
C LEU A 68 -9.80 17.99 -10.18
N ASP A 69 -10.36 16.89 -9.70
CA ASP A 69 -11.25 16.01 -10.46
C ASP A 69 -12.75 16.28 -10.18
N ILE A 70 -13.15 17.34 -9.44
CA ILE A 70 -14.54 17.57 -9.00
C ILE A 70 -15.55 17.41 -10.15
N GLU A 71 -15.33 18.08 -11.29
CA GLU A 71 -16.28 18.08 -12.41
C GLU A 71 -16.35 16.69 -13.08
N ALA A 72 -15.22 16.03 -13.26
CA ALA A 72 -15.16 14.67 -13.80
C ALA A 72 -15.80 13.65 -12.84
N ASP A 73 -15.58 13.81 -11.53
CA ASP A 73 -16.16 12.94 -10.51
C ASP A 73 -17.68 13.09 -10.42
N ARG A 74 -18.24 14.28 -10.63
CA ARG A 74 -19.70 14.53 -10.68
C ARG A 74 -20.38 13.76 -11.79
N GLN A 75 -19.73 13.58 -12.92
CA GLN A 75 -20.26 12.85 -14.09
C GLN A 75 -20.07 11.33 -13.97
N HIS A 76 -19.23 10.88 -13.04
CA HIS A 76 -18.91 9.45 -12.91
C HIS A 76 -19.96 8.68 -12.09
N PRO A 77 -20.44 7.49 -12.51
CA PRO A 77 -21.51 6.73 -11.85
C PRO A 77 -21.31 6.50 -10.35
N LYS A 78 -20.08 6.19 -9.93
CA LYS A 78 -19.74 5.88 -8.53
C LYS A 78 -19.05 7.05 -7.80
N LYS A 79 -18.20 7.82 -8.49
CA LYS A 79 -17.40 8.86 -7.85
C LYS A 79 -18.19 10.12 -7.51
N LYS A 80 -19.35 10.32 -8.12
CA LYS A 80 -20.29 11.43 -7.79
C LYS A 80 -20.72 11.47 -6.33
N TYR A 81 -20.60 10.36 -5.61
CA TYR A 81 -20.88 10.26 -4.18
C TYR A 81 -19.70 10.63 -3.26
N ARG A 82 -18.53 10.99 -3.83
CA ARG A 82 -17.39 11.52 -3.04
C ARG A 82 -17.80 12.84 -2.38
N PRO A 83 -17.37 13.11 -1.14
CA PRO A 83 -17.85 14.28 -0.37
C PRO A 83 -17.62 15.63 -1.07
N LEU A 84 -16.49 15.82 -1.79
CA LEU A 84 -16.23 17.04 -2.57
C LEU A 84 -17.09 17.10 -3.86
N ALA A 85 -17.24 15.99 -4.57
CA ALA A 85 -18.03 15.94 -5.80
C ALA A 85 -19.53 16.12 -5.54
N SER A 86 -20.06 15.50 -4.49
CA SER A 86 -21.46 15.61 -4.07
C SER A 86 -21.80 16.97 -3.44
N GLY A 87 -20.80 17.80 -3.11
CA GLY A 87 -21.01 19.07 -2.40
C GLY A 87 -21.19 18.94 -0.89
N ALA A 88 -21.10 17.72 -0.31
CA ALA A 88 -21.16 17.52 1.14
C ALA A 88 -20.03 18.23 1.88
N ILE A 89 -18.86 18.40 1.24
CA ILE A 89 -17.77 19.26 1.69
C ILE A 89 -17.56 20.34 0.62
N LYS A 90 -17.55 21.61 1.05
CA LYS A 90 -17.29 22.73 0.13
C LYS A 90 -15.82 22.67 -0.34
N PRO A 91 -15.52 22.98 -1.62
CA PRO A 91 -14.16 23.01 -2.14
C PRO A 91 -13.21 23.90 -1.32
N LEU A 92 -13.71 25.01 -0.76
CA LEU A 92 -12.92 25.90 0.11
C LEU A 92 -12.39 25.17 1.35
N HIS A 93 -13.23 24.34 2.00
CA HIS A 93 -12.79 23.54 3.16
C HIS A 93 -11.70 22.54 2.76
N GLY A 94 -11.82 21.91 1.58
CA GLY A 94 -10.77 21.06 1.04
C GLY A 94 -9.46 21.80 0.79
N LYS A 95 -9.53 22.99 0.19
CA LYS A 95 -8.35 23.83 -0.06
C LYS A 95 -7.64 24.26 1.23
N ILE A 96 -8.38 24.51 2.31
CA ILE A 96 -7.80 24.84 3.64
C ILE A 96 -7.25 23.58 4.32
N ALA A 97 -7.94 22.46 4.21
CA ALA A 97 -7.52 21.21 4.86
C ALA A 97 -6.21 20.65 4.30
N VAL A 98 -5.91 20.84 3.00
CA VAL A 98 -4.67 20.34 2.38
C VAL A 98 -3.41 20.90 3.07
N PRO A 99 -3.19 22.20 3.17
CA PRO A 99 -1.99 22.74 3.84
C PRO A 99 -1.95 22.38 5.33
N VAL A 100 -3.09 22.32 6.01
CA VAL A 100 -3.15 21.90 7.42
C VAL A 100 -2.69 20.45 7.58
N LEU A 101 -3.17 19.53 6.75
CA LEU A 101 -2.77 18.12 6.78
C LEU A 101 -1.27 17.95 6.47
N LEU A 102 -0.75 18.68 5.49
CA LEU A 102 0.68 18.67 5.17
C LEU A 102 1.51 19.22 6.33
N ALA A 103 1.11 20.36 6.91
CA ALA A 103 1.82 20.97 8.05
C ALA A 103 1.85 20.01 9.25
N LEU A 104 0.72 19.40 9.61
CA LEU A 104 0.65 18.41 10.69
C LEU A 104 1.47 17.16 10.38
N GLY A 105 1.44 16.69 9.12
CA GLY A 105 2.23 15.55 8.67
C GLY A 105 3.73 15.80 8.80
N PHE A 106 4.22 16.95 8.33
CA PHE A 106 5.64 17.34 8.45
C PHE A 106 6.05 17.69 9.88
N ALA A 107 5.18 18.31 10.67
CA ALA A 107 5.43 18.53 12.10
C ALA A 107 5.59 17.18 12.83
N SER A 108 4.74 16.20 12.55
CA SER A 108 4.89 14.83 13.06
C SER A 108 6.17 14.16 12.58
N ALA A 109 6.54 14.36 11.31
CA ALA A 109 7.78 13.84 10.74
C ALA A 109 9.03 14.44 11.39
N ALA A 110 9.04 15.73 11.68
CA ALA A 110 10.14 16.42 12.33
C ALA A 110 10.39 15.91 13.76
N VAL A 111 9.36 15.41 14.45
CA VAL A 111 9.51 14.75 15.76
C VAL A 111 10.29 13.43 15.62
N VAL A 112 10.20 12.77 14.47
CA VAL A 112 10.91 11.50 14.21
C VAL A 112 12.38 11.76 13.87
N SER A 113 12.65 12.37 12.71
CA SER A 113 14.00 12.79 12.30
C SER A 113 13.97 13.63 11.00
N SER A 114 15.09 14.29 10.67
CA SER A 114 15.28 14.99 9.39
C SER A 114 15.26 14.03 8.19
N GLU A 115 15.87 12.86 8.34
CA GLU A 115 15.89 11.82 7.31
C GLU A 115 14.48 11.31 7.02
N PHE A 116 13.64 11.18 8.06
CA PHE A 116 12.25 10.81 7.87
C PHE A 116 11.46 11.89 7.13
N CYS A 117 11.71 13.16 7.38
CA CYS A 117 11.13 14.25 6.60
C CYS A 117 11.50 14.16 5.10
N LEU A 118 12.76 13.84 4.79
CA LEU A 118 13.21 13.65 3.40
C LEU A 118 12.49 12.48 2.72
N VAL A 119 12.32 11.36 3.41
CA VAL A 119 11.57 10.20 2.89
C VAL A 119 10.09 10.54 2.67
N LEU A 120 9.48 11.29 3.57
CA LEU A 120 8.10 11.75 3.42
C LEU A 120 7.95 12.72 2.24
N LEU A 121 8.93 13.60 2.02
CA LEU A 121 9.00 14.49 0.86
C LEU A 121 9.15 13.68 -0.44
N ALA A 122 10.05 12.68 -0.47
CA ALA A 122 10.23 11.78 -1.60
C ALA A 122 8.92 11.00 -1.91
N TYR A 123 8.20 10.54 -0.89
CA TYR A 123 6.90 9.93 -1.04
C TYR A 123 5.88 10.88 -1.69
N LEU A 124 5.82 12.14 -1.24
CA LEU A 124 4.91 13.15 -1.83
C LEU A 124 5.27 13.44 -3.28
N ALA A 125 6.57 13.61 -3.59
CA ALA A 125 7.03 13.81 -4.96
C ALA A 125 6.67 12.63 -5.87
N LEU A 126 6.94 11.40 -5.41
CA LEU A 126 6.67 10.18 -6.17
C LEU A 126 5.16 9.96 -6.39
N THR A 127 4.32 10.18 -5.36
CA THR A 127 2.88 10.00 -5.48
C THR A 127 2.24 11.08 -6.35
N THR A 128 2.78 12.31 -6.35
CA THR A 128 2.35 13.40 -7.23
C THR A 128 2.73 13.09 -8.68
N ALA A 129 3.98 12.71 -8.93
CA ALA A 129 4.46 12.28 -10.25
C ALA A 129 3.66 11.09 -10.79
N TYR A 130 3.31 10.13 -9.93
CA TYR A 130 2.41 9.03 -10.26
C TYR A 130 1.04 9.54 -10.72
N SER A 131 0.44 10.44 -9.97
CA SER A 131 -0.91 10.97 -10.26
C SER A 131 -0.96 11.76 -11.57
N ILE A 132 0.10 12.50 -11.90
CA ILE A 132 0.17 13.36 -13.09
C ILE A 132 0.57 12.55 -14.34
N SER A 133 1.61 11.72 -14.25
CA SER A 133 2.26 11.13 -15.43
C SER A 133 2.33 9.60 -15.40
N PHE A 134 2.92 9.00 -14.36
CA PHE A 134 3.33 7.59 -14.38
C PHE A 134 2.16 6.61 -14.44
N LYS A 135 1.01 6.94 -13.87
CA LYS A 135 -0.20 6.09 -13.95
C LYS A 135 -0.67 5.79 -15.36
N ARG A 136 -0.24 6.58 -16.36
CA ARG A 136 -0.62 6.43 -17.77
C ARG A 136 0.38 5.59 -18.59
N LYS A 137 1.52 5.21 -18.00
CA LYS A 137 2.60 4.48 -18.68
C LYS A 137 2.55 3.01 -18.30
N MET A 138 2.45 2.13 -19.29
CA MET A 138 2.47 0.68 -19.12
C MET A 138 3.72 0.24 -18.33
N LEU A 139 3.55 -0.67 -17.38
CA LEU A 139 4.54 -1.19 -16.44
C LEU A 139 5.13 -0.15 -15.48
N VAL A 140 5.38 1.09 -15.91
CA VAL A 140 5.87 2.16 -15.01
C VAL A 140 4.87 2.39 -13.88
N ASP A 141 3.56 2.32 -14.16
CA ASP A 141 2.51 2.49 -13.15
C ASP A 141 2.63 1.45 -12.02
N VAL A 142 2.82 0.18 -12.33
CA VAL A 142 2.91 -0.87 -11.30
C VAL A 142 4.25 -0.86 -10.57
N VAL A 143 5.35 -0.52 -11.27
CA VAL A 143 6.66 -0.35 -10.64
C VAL A 143 6.64 0.81 -9.64
N VAL A 144 6.08 1.97 -10.02
CA VAL A 144 5.96 3.11 -9.12
C VAL A 144 5.01 2.81 -7.96
N LEU A 145 3.93 2.05 -8.17
CA LEU A 145 3.09 1.58 -7.07
C LEU A 145 3.87 0.70 -6.09
N ALA A 146 4.69 -0.25 -6.58
CA ALA A 146 5.55 -1.06 -5.73
C ALA A 146 6.55 -0.20 -4.95
N MET A 147 7.17 0.80 -5.60
CA MET A 147 8.05 1.78 -4.93
C MET A 147 7.31 2.57 -3.85
N LEU A 148 6.06 3.00 -4.10
CA LEU A 148 5.23 3.70 -3.13
C LEU A 148 4.87 2.85 -1.92
N TYR A 149 4.80 1.53 -2.05
CA TYR A 149 4.67 0.63 -0.90
C TYR A 149 6.00 0.42 -0.18
N THR A 150 7.09 0.20 -0.94
CA THR A 150 8.43 -0.03 -0.39
C THR A 150 8.96 1.18 0.37
N ILE A 151 8.65 2.41 -0.08
CA ILE A 151 9.09 3.63 0.63
C ILE A 151 8.52 3.73 2.05
N ARG A 152 7.37 3.09 2.34
CA ARG A 152 6.82 3.00 3.71
C ARG A 152 7.66 2.09 4.60
N VAL A 153 8.22 1.03 4.02
CA VAL A 153 9.15 0.14 4.73
C VAL A 153 10.46 0.89 5.02
N ILE A 154 10.99 1.62 4.05
CA ILE A 154 12.16 2.49 4.25
C ILE A 154 11.90 3.51 5.37
N ALA A 155 10.76 4.18 5.31
CA ALA A 155 10.36 5.15 6.31
C ALA A 155 10.25 4.53 7.72
N GLY A 156 9.73 3.32 7.82
CA GLY A 156 9.67 2.59 9.08
C GLY A 156 11.04 2.28 9.67
N ALA A 157 12.00 1.84 8.84
CA ALA A 157 13.35 1.57 9.27
C ALA A 157 14.05 2.85 9.77
N ILE A 158 13.91 3.95 9.05
CA ILE A 158 14.45 5.26 9.46
C ILE A 158 13.79 5.74 10.76
N ALA A 159 12.46 5.59 10.88
CA ALA A 159 11.74 6.03 12.07
C ALA A 159 12.22 5.36 13.36
N ILE A 160 12.64 4.10 13.29
CA ILE A 160 13.13 3.36 14.47
C ILE A 160 14.67 3.26 14.49
N SER A 161 15.35 3.99 13.60
CA SER A 161 16.84 4.06 13.52
C SER A 161 17.50 2.68 13.35
N VAL A 162 16.92 1.81 12.50
CA VAL A 162 17.53 0.53 12.13
C VAL A 162 18.11 0.58 10.72
N PRO A 163 19.22 -0.14 10.45
CA PRO A 163 19.79 -0.19 9.12
C PRO A 163 18.81 -0.80 8.11
N LEU A 164 18.82 -0.25 6.89
CA LEU A 164 17.98 -0.74 5.80
C LEU A 164 18.50 -2.12 5.34
N SER A 165 17.68 -3.13 5.49
CA SER A 165 17.98 -4.46 4.97
C SER A 165 17.75 -4.51 3.46
N ALA A 166 18.80 -4.75 2.68
CA ALA A 166 18.69 -4.94 1.23
C ALA A 166 17.76 -6.11 0.87
N TRP A 167 17.76 -7.18 1.67
CA TRP A 167 16.86 -8.32 1.51
C TRP A 167 15.39 -7.94 1.68
N LEU A 168 15.09 -7.17 2.73
CA LEU A 168 13.74 -6.69 3.01
C LEU A 168 13.25 -5.76 1.90
N LEU A 169 14.12 -4.88 1.38
CA LEU A 169 13.77 -3.97 0.29
C LEU A 169 13.50 -4.73 -1.01
N ALA A 170 14.37 -5.68 -1.37
CA ALA A 170 14.19 -6.51 -2.56
C ALA A 170 12.92 -7.38 -2.46
N PHE A 171 12.71 -8.06 -1.33
CA PHE A 171 11.49 -8.81 -1.05
C PHE A 171 10.24 -7.92 -1.19
N SER A 172 10.25 -6.76 -0.55
CA SER A 172 9.13 -5.82 -0.57
C SER A 172 8.83 -5.34 -1.98
N MET A 173 9.87 -4.98 -2.75
CA MET A 173 9.71 -4.49 -4.12
C MET A 173 9.05 -5.55 -5.01
N PHE A 174 9.52 -6.80 -5.00
CA PHE A 174 8.95 -7.86 -5.82
C PHE A 174 7.57 -8.31 -5.33
N MET A 175 7.34 -8.37 -4.02
CA MET A 175 6.04 -8.68 -3.46
C MET A 175 5.00 -7.63 -3.83
N PHE A 176 5.30 -6.34 -3.65
CA PHE A 176 4.37 -5.27 -3.99
C PHE A 176 4.19 -5.10 -5.50
N LEU A 177 5.22 -5.42 -6.30
CA LEU A 177 5.09 -5.47 -7.76
C LEU A 177 4.11 -6.57 -8.19
N SER A 178 4.22 -7.76 -7.60
CA SER A 178 3.25 -8.86 -7.80
C SER A 178 1.82 -8.41 -7.48
N LEU A 179 1.60 -7.80 -6.31
CA LEU A 179 0.27 -7.33 -5.91
C LEU A 179 -0.26 -6.21 -6.81
N ALA A 180 0.60 -5.29 -7.25
CA ALA A 180 0.21 -4.23 -8.19
C ALA A 180 -0.19 -4.78 -9.56
N LEU A 181 0.54 -5.80 -10.04
CA LEU A 181 0.23 -6.51 -11.28
C LEU A 181 -1.06 -7.34 -11.15
N MET A 182 -1.29 -8.03 -10.02
CA MET A 182 -2.56 -8.73 -9.75
C MET A 182 -3.76 -7.78 -9.78
N LYS A 183 -3.61 -6.57 -9.22
CA LYS A 183 -4.64 -5.54 -9.32
C LYS A 183 -4.90 -5.15 -10.77
N ARG A 184 -3.85 -4.98 -11.57
CA ARG A 184 -3.96 -4.67 -12.99
C ARG A 184 -4.65 -5.80 -13.75
N TYR A 185 -4.25 -7.04 -13.45
CA TYR A 185 -4.89 -8.23 -14.00
C TYR A 185 -6.40 -8.23 -13.72
N SER A 186 -6.81 -8.02 -12.47
CA SER A 186 -8.23 -7.99 -12.08
C SER A 186 -9.00 -6.87 -12.79
N GLU A 187 -8.40 -5.69 -12.98
CA GLU A 187 -9.02 -4.58 -13.71
C GLU A 187 -9.22 -4.92 -15.19
N LEU A 188 -8.25 -5.53 -15.87
CA LEU A 188 -8.37 -5.98 -17.27
C LEU A 188 -9.41 -7.09 -17.41
N ALA A 189 -9.36 -8.07 -16.52
CA ALA A 189 -10.28 -9.20 -16.51
C ALA A 189 -11.74 -8.75 -16.37
N LEU A 190 -12.04 -7.82 -15.47
CA LEU A 190 -13.38 -7.24 -15.33
C LEU A 190 -13.84 -6.49 -16.57
N ARG A 191 -12.92 -5.82 -17.30
CA ARG A 191 -13.25 -5.13 -18.54
C ARG A 191 -13.65 -6.09 -19.65
N ILE A 192 -12.93 -7.22 -19.77
CA ILE A 192 -13.27 -8.30 -20.72
C ILE A 192 -14.65 -8.84 -20.42
N ASP A 193 -14.95 -9.17 -19.17
CA ASP A 193 -16.24 -9.76 -18.77
C ASP A 193 -17.42 -8.81 -19.04
N HIS A 194 -17.21 -7.51 -18.99
CA HIS A 194 -18.23 -6.50 -19.26
C HIS A 194 -18.18 -5.92 -20.67
N ASN A 195 -17.42 -6.49 -21.58
CA ASN A 195 -17.23 -6.01 -22.96
C ASN A 195 -16.89 -4.51 -23.04
N LEU A 196 -16.06 -4.03 -22.08
CA LEU A 196 -15.61 -2.65 -22.06
C LEU A 196 -14.36 -2.48 -22.93
N PRO A 197 -14.15 -1.28 -23.52
CA PRO A 197 -12.96 -0.99 -24.34
C PRO A 197 -11.69 -1.00 -23.48
N ASP A 198 -10.53 -0.94 -24.12
CA ASP A 198 -9.24 -0.76 -23.47
C ASP A 198 -9.25 0.36 -22.42
N PRO A 199 -8.43 0.28 -21.36
CA PRO A 199 -8.38 1.32 -20.34
C PRO A 199 -7.90 2.66 -20.90
N SER A 200 -8.77 3.66 -21.02
CA SER A 200 -8.44 4.98 -21.59
C SER A 200 -7.37 5.76 -20.82
N ASN A 201 -7.23 5.48 -19.52
CA ASN A 201 -6.32 6.21 -18.62
C ASN A 201 -4.99 5.50 -18.35
N ARG A 202 -4.73 4.38 -19.01
CA ARG A 202 -3.54 3.54 -18.82
C ARG A 202 -3.21 2.88 -20.16
N ASN A 203 -1.93 2.77 -20.47
CA ASN A 203 -1.50 2.21 -21.74
C ASN A 203 -1.41 0.67 -21.69
N TYR A 204 -2.52 0.01 -21.28
CA TYR A 204 -2.71 -1.44 -21.35
C TYR A 204 -3.82 -1.77 -22.32
N LYS A 205 -3.70 -2.92 -22.98
CA LYS A 205 -4.74 -3.50 -23.83
C LYS A 205 -5.36 -4.71 -23.13
N LEU A 206 -6.55 -5.09 -23.55
CA LEU A 206 -7.21 -6.29 -23.03
C LEU A 206 -6.40 -7.55 -23.34
N ASP A 207 -5.71 -7.59 -24.47
CA ASP A 207 -4.84 -8.70 -24.89
C ASP A 207 -3.60 -8.87 -23.99
N ASP A 208 -3.23 -7.85 -23.22
CA ASP A 208 -2.10 -7.94 -22.28
C ASP A 208 -2.44 -8.80 -21.03
N LEU A 209 -3.69 -9.26 -20.88
CA LEU A 209 -4.14 -9.97 -19.68
C LEU A 209 -3.23 -11.13 -19.31
N ALA A 210 -2.89 -11.98 -20.27
CA ALA A 210 -2.08 -13.18 -20.03
C ALA A 210 -0.67 -12.82 -19.57
N ILE A 211 -0.02 -11.86 -20.25
CA ILE A 211 1.35 -11.44 -19.90
C ILE A 211 1.41 -10.72 -18.54
N VAL A 212 0.41 -9.90 -18.21
CA VAL A 212 0.28 -9.25 -16.90
C VAL A 212 0.12 -10.31 -15.80
N GLY A 213 -0.64 -11.38 -16.04
CA GLY A 213 -0.76 -12.50 -15.13
C GLY A 213 0.56 -13.25 -14.92
N CYS A 214 1.30 -13.54 -16.00
CA CYS A 214 2.62 -14.16 -15.92
C CYS A 214 3.61 -13.29 -15.12
N LEU A 215 3.66 -11.99 -15.39
CA LEU A 215 4.52 -11.05 -14.67
C LEU A 215 4.15 -10.96 -13.18
N ALA A 216 2.86 -11.01 -12.85
CA ALA A 216 2.39 -10.99 -11.46
C ALA A 216 2.89 -12.21 -10.67
N VAL A 217 2.72 -13.42 -11.22
CA VAL A 217 3.17 -14.67 -10.58
C VAL A 217 4.68 -14.72 -10.49
N SER A 218 5.40 -14.40 -11.57
CA SER A 218 6.86 -14.38 -11.60
C SER A 218 7.44 -13.44 -10.57
N SER A 219 6.89 -12.22 -10.45
CA SER A 219 7.31 -11.26 -9.41
C SER A 219 7.09 -11.82 -8.01
N GLY A 220 5.93 -12.44 -7.75
CA GLY A 220 5.63 -13.03 -6.45
C GLY A 220 6.58 -14.18 -6.10
N PHE A 221 6.88 -15.07 -7.03
CA PHE A 221 7.82 -16.17 -6.79
C PHE A 221 9.27 -15.68 -6.65
N ASN A 222 9.65 -14.59 -7.36
CA ASN A 222 10.94 -13.92 -7.10
C ASN A 222 11.03 -13.39 -5.67
N ALA A 223 9.95 -12.85 -5.10
CA ALA A 223 9.95 -12.46 -3.68
C ALA A 223 10.21 -13.68 -2.77
N VAL A 224 9.60 -14.85 -3.05
CA VAL A 224 9.87 -16.08 -2.28
C VAL A 224 11.33 -16.52 -2.43
N THR A 225 11.88 -16.45 -3.65
CA THR A 225 13.30 -16.76 -3.91
C THR A 225 14.23 -15.85 -3.12
N ILE A 226 13.96 -14.55 -3.08
CA ILE A 226 14.75 -13.59 -2.30
C ILE A 226 14.65 -13.92 -0.80
N PHE A 227 13.46 -14.29 -0.31
CA PHE A 227 13.30 -14.72 1.06
C PHE A 227 14.09 -16.00 1.37
N ALA A 228 14.09 -16.99 0.47
CA ALA A 228 14.88 -18.20 0.59
C ALA A 228 16.40 -17.92 0.63
N LEU A 229 16.86 -16.98 -0.21
CA LEU A 229 18.26 -16.53 -0.19
C LEU A 229 18.61 -15.78 1.11
N TYR A 230 17.68 -14.98 1.62
CA TYR A 230 17.82 -14.30 2.90
C TYR A 230 18.01 -15.27 4.05
N ILE A 231 17.29 -16.41 4.08
CA ILE A 231 17.42 -17.42 5.15
C ILE A 231 18.88 -17.93 5.29
N ASN A 232 19.62 -18.00 4.19
CA ASN A 232 21.02 -18.43 4.17
C ASN A 232 22.02 -17.28 4.41
N SER A 233 21.55 -16.08 4.75
CA SER A 233 22.45 -14.95 5.02
C SER A 233 22.94 -14.95 6.47
N SER A 234 24.14 -14.43 6.68
CA SER A 234 24.70 -14.25 8.04
C SER A 234 23.84 -13.35 8.95
N ALA A 235 23.03 -12.48 8.35
CA ALA A 235 22.10 -11.64 9.09
C ALA A 235 21.01 -12.46 9.80
N VAL A 236 20.56 -13.56 9.20
CA VAL A 236 19.53 -14.43 9.80
C VAL A 236 20.09 -15.23 10.97
N GLU A 237 21.32 -15.72 10.86
CA GLU A 237 21.99 -16.46 11.94
C GLU A 237 22.15 -15.60 13.21
N GLN A 238 22.30 -14.29 13.05
CA GLN A 238 22.39 -13.35 14.19
C GLN A 238 21.02 -12.99 14.80
N LEU A 239 19.96 -13.02 13.99
CA LEU A 239 18.63 -12.59 14.42
C LEU A 239 17.76 -13.72 14.95
N TYR A 240 17.94 -14.94 14.47
CA TYR A 240 17.06 -16.08 14.74
C TYR A 240 17.81 -17.22 15.42
N ALA A 241 17.23 -17.76 16.47
CA ALA A 241 17.77 -18.92 17.18
C ALA A 241 17.60 -20.24 16.41
N ARG A 242 16.59 -20.30 15.53
CA ARG A 242 16.24 -21.48 14.69
C ARG A 242 15.94 -21.06 13.25
N PRO A 243 16.96 -20.65 12.48
CA PRO A 243 16.76 -20.15 11.11
C PRO A 243 16.07 -21.17 10.18
N GLU A 244 16.30 -22.46 10.42
CA GLU A 244 15.71 -23.56 9.64
C GLU A 244 14.19 -23.55 9.62
N VAL A 245 13.53 -23.03 10.65
CA VAL A 245 12.06 -22.91 10.71
C VAL A 245 11.53 -21.94 9.66
N LEU A 246 12.32 -20.93 9.29
CA LEU A 246 11.93 -19.94 8.28
C LEU A 246 11.73 -20.55 6.90
N TRP A 247 12.34 -21.71 6.59
CA TRP A 247 12.12 -22.41 5.34
C TRP A 247 10.66 -22.81 5.13
N LEU A 248 9.91 -23.05 6.21
CA LEU A 248 8.48 -23.36 6.14
C LEU A 248 7.63 -22.15 5.68
N VAL A 249 8.17 -20.94 5.77
CA VAL A 249 7.49 -19.74 5.25
C VAL A 249 7.45 -19.75 3.72
N CYS A 250 8.46 -20.30 3.05
CA CYS A 250 8.53 -20.33 1.58
C CYS A 250 7.30 -21.05 0.94
N PRO A 251 6.95 -22.31 1.29
CA PRO A 251 5.76 -22.95 0.73
C PRO A 251 4.46 -22.23 1.11
N VAL A 252 4.39 -21.63 2.30
CA VAL A 252 3.21 -20.87 2.73
C VAL A 252 3.03 -19.61 1.89
N LEU A 253 4.09 -18.86 1.60
CA LEU A 253 4.06 -17.71 0.70
C LEU A 253 3.74 -18.12 -0.74
N THR A 254 4.36 -19.19 -1.24
CA THR A 254 4.09 -19.75 -2.58
C THR A 254 2.62 -20.09 -2.75
N TYR A 255 2.04 -20.79 -1.77
CA TYR A 255 0.60 -21.11 -1.74
C TYR A 255 -0.25 -19.84 -1.77
N TRP A 256 0.06 -18.86 -0.91
CA TRP A 256 -0.72 -17.63 -0.81
C TRP A 256 -0.71 -16.81 -2.12
N ILE A 257 0.47 -16.64 -2.73
CA ILE A 257 0.62 -15.92 -4.00
C ILE A 257 -0.15 -16.65 -5.13
N GLY A 258 0.04 -17.96 -5.25
CA GLY A 258 -0.67 -18.77 -6.26
C GLY A 258 -2.19 -18.72 -6.08
N ARG A 259 -2.66 -18.87 -4.83
CA ARG A 259 -4.08 -18.74 -4.49
C ARG A 259 -4.63 -17.35 -4.81
N ALA A 260 -3.91 -16.28 -4.44
CA ALA A 260 -4.34 -14.92 -4.73
C ALA A 260 -4.50 -14.69 -6.24
N MET A 261 -3.56 -15.19 -7.05
CA MET A 261 -3.66 -15.10 -8.51
C MET A 261 -4.82 -15.91 -9.07
N ILE A 262 -5.06 -17.13 -8.56
CA ILE A 262 -6.22 -17.95 -8.96
C ILE A 262 -7.53 -17.24 -8.63
N LEU A 263 -7.63 -16.60 -7.45
CA LEU A 263 -8.81 -15.84 -7.06
C LEU A 263 -9.00 -14.59 -7.93
N ALA A 264 -7.92 -13.91 -8.31
CA ALA A 264 -7.96 -12.81 -9.27
C ALA A 264 -8.47 -13.30 -10.64
N HIS A 265 -7.98 -14.46 -11.11
CA HIS A 265 -8.43 -15.08 -12.36
C HIS A 265 -9.93 -15.45 -12.30
N ARG A 266 -10.40 -15.95 -11.18
CA ARG A 266 -11.81 -16.31 -10.95
C ARG A 266 -12.73 -15.12 -10.69
N ARG A 267 -12.23 -13.85 -10.79
CA ARG A 267 -12.99 -12.62 -10.52
C ARG A 267 -13.45 -12.46 -9.06
N MET A 268 -12.83 -13.21 -8.16
CA MET A 268 -13.15 -13.15 -6.73
C MET A 268 -12.33 -12.06 -5.98
N MET A 269 -11.41 -11.39 -6.67
CA MET A 269 -10.62 -10.27 -6.15
C MET A 269 -11.12 -8.95 -6.77
N ASN A 270 -12.13 -8.34 -6.14
CA ASN A 270 -12.76 -7.10 -6.62
C ASN A 270 -12.14 -5.82 -6.03
N GLU A 271 -11.22 -5.96 -5.07
CA GLU A 271 -10.62 -4.87 -4.32
C GLU A 271 -9.11 -4.78 -4.56
N ASP A 272 -8.50 -3.75 -3.98
CA ASP A 272 -7.04 -3.67 -3.89
C ASP A 272 -6.49 -4.93 -3.20
N PRO A 273 -5.46 -5.62 -3.74
CA PRO A 273 -4.93 -6.86 -3.19
C PRO A 273 -4.50 -6.79 -1.73
N ILE A 274 -4.08 -5.60 -1.24
CA ILE A 274 -3.76 -5.41 0.19
C ILE A 274 -5.03 -5.41 1.03
N VAL A 275 -6.10 -4.77 0.54
CA VAL A 275 -7.42 -4.81 1.20
C VAL A 275 -7.97 -6.23 1.19
N PHE A 276 -7.80 -6.95 0.06
CA PHE A 276 -8.15 -8.36 -0.03
C PHE A 276 -7.40 -9.20 1.02
N ALA A 277 -6.07 -9.05 1.12
CA ALA A 277 -5.25 -9.79 2.08
C ALA A 277 -5.72 -9.64 3.54
N ILE A 278 -6.27 -8.47 3.90
CA ILE A 278 -6.75 -8.20 5.26
C ILE A 278 -8.18 -8.70 5.51
N LYS A 279 -9.00 -8.81 4.46
CA LYS A 279 -10.40 -9.25 4.58
C LYS A 279 -10.58 -10.75 4.35
N ASP A 280 -9.72 -11.35 3.56
CA ASP A 280 -9.80 -12.77 3.21
C ASP A 280 -9.34 -13.65 4.38
N ARG A 281 -10.21 -14.53 4.85
CA ARG A 281 -9.94 -15.42 5.99
C ARG A 281 -8.70 -16.30 5.81
N VAL A 282 -8.51 -16.82 4.60
CA VAL A 282 -7.34 -17.67 4.31
C VAL A 282 -6.06 -16.85 4.34
N SER A 283 -6.08 -15.63 3.81
CA SER A 283 -4.95 -14.70 3.90
C SER A 283 -4.60 -14.34 5.36
N LEU A 284 -5.60 -14.13 6.20
CA LEU A 284 -5.38 -13.89 7.64
C LEU A 284 -4.78 -15.11 8.33
N ILE A 285 -5.29 -16.31 8.05
CA ILE A 285 -4.73 -17.56 8.60
C ILE A 285 -3.29 -17.75 8.12
N THR A 286 -3.03 -17.52 6.83
CA THR A 286 -1.68 -17.60 6.25
C THR A 286 -0.72 -16.60 6.92
N GLY A 287 -1.17 -15.36 7.11
CA GLY A 287 -0.40 -14.34 7.81
C GLY A 287 -0.12 -14.71 9.27
N ALA A 288 -1.12 -15.25 9.99
CA ALA A 288 -0.97 -15.73 11.35
C ALA A 288 0.01 -16.92 11.44
N LEU A 289 -0.04 -17.84 10.47
CA LEU A 289 0.89 -18.96 10.38
C LEU A 289 2.33 -18.47 10.15
N ILE A 290 2.54 -17.52 9.23
CA ILE A 290 3.86 -16.91 9.01
C ILE A 290 4.37 -16.24 10.28
N ALA A 291 3.52 -15.46 10.96
CA ALA A 291 3.88 -14.83 12.21
C ALA A 291 4.27 -15.86 13.29
N ALA A 292 3.53 -16.96 13.42
CA ALA A 292 3.83 -18.05 14.34
C ALA A 292 5.19 -18.72 14.02
N LEU A 293 5.47 -18.98 12.73
CA LEU A 293 6.75 -19.55 12.29
C LEU A 293 7.93 -18.60 12.58
N VAL A 294 7.75 -17.29 12.35
CA VAL A 294 8.76 -16.28 12.70
C VAL A 294 9.00 -16.24 14.20
N LEU A 295 7.95 -16.23 15.03
CA LEU A 295 8.08 -16.25 16.49
C LEU A 295 8.75 -17.55 16.98
N LEU A 296 8.44 -18.69 16.37
CA LEU A 296 9.09 -19.96 16.66
C LEU A 296 10.58 -19.94 16.30
N ALA A 297 10.93 -19.33 15.17
CA ALA A 297 12.33 -19.15 14.75
C ALA A 297 13.12 -18.24 15.72
N MET A 298 12.45 -17.27 16.37
CA MET A 298 13.04 -16.36 17.35
C MET A 298 13.24 -17.03 18.72
N SER A 299 12.41 -18.02 19.06
CA SER A 299 12.42 -18.61 20.40
C SER A 299 13.74 -19.35 20.69
N LYS A 300 14.42 -19.00 21.79
CA LYS A 300 15.55 -19.77 22.30
C LYS A 300 15.08 -21.18 22.68
N LYS A 301 15.98 -22.15 22.52
CA LYS A 301 15.76 -23.51 23.00
C LYS A 301 15.59 -23.52 24.52
#